data_8a6ee6ac1609cef08638eb49b5048123
#
_entry.id   8a6ee6ac1609cef08638eb49b5048123
#
_cell.length_a   1.000
_cell.length_b   1.000
_cell.length_c   1.000
_cell.angle_alpha   90.00
_cell.angle_beta   90.00
_cell.angle_gamma   90.00
#
_symmetry.space_group_name_H-M   'P 1'
#
loop_
_entity.id
_entity.type
_entity.pdbx_description
1 polymer ?
#
loop_
_entity_poly.entity_id
_entity_poly.type
_entity_poly.pdbx_seq_one_letter_code
_entity_poly.pdbx_strand_id
1 'polypeptide(L)'
;MKRVINIILASALLVGSTTSCSDFLQKDPPSSPSQSIFWQKKSDFDSALAGSFSMMYEWPGVMSQIVACFDNLTDNSICQHNESTYGSSQTIALGDLDPNTGGYVSYMYDHCYRGIARIHLVMENLETYQGADMSEADKSFIMAQCKALRAYYYSWLYQCYREVPLVTSSLTTENMYQPKATRTEVYAQIIKDFDEAIAALPDKPYSDSQMSGYFTPGAMKAFKARLMLAEAYDDNGNADASKMGAIVTLLEGIQGYELADRMRDNFISAQQLASPEIMFSVRYLAPNTTHSMDLYYGAWTTCGVTRDLVNAFECTDAVPRAPRYRRHRRPRDR
;
A
#
# COMPACT_ATOMS: atom_id res chain seq x y z
N MET A 1 -18.39 71.00 25.53
CA MET A 1 -18.35 69.79 26.36
C MET A 1 -19.10 68.58 25.75
N LYS A 2 -20.40 68.69 25.41
CA LYS A 2 -21.16 67.54 24.86
C LYS A 2 -20.55 66.90 23.58
N ARG A 3 -20.01 67.70 22.64
CA ARG A 3 -19.36 67.14 21.40
C ARG A 3 -18.08 66.39 21.67
N VAL A 4 -17.29 66.80 22.66
CA VAL A 4 -16.03 66.10 23.01
C VAL A 4 -16.31 64.76 23.72
N ILE A 5 -17.36 64.75 24.55
CA ILE A 5 -17.80 63.49 25.22
C ILE A 5 -18.32 62.51 24.21
N ASN A 6 -19.06 62.93 23.19
CA ASN A 6 -19.56 62.04 22.15
C ASN A 6 -18.43 61.47 21.25
N ILE A 7 -17.35 62.22 21.00
CA ILE A 7 -16.19 61.76 20.24
C ILE A 7 -15.38 60.72 21.07
N ILE A 8 -15.23 60.94 22.37
CA ILE A 8 -14.55 60.02 23.26
C ILE A 8 -15.37 58.73 23.43
N LEU A 9 -16.69 58.78 23.51
CA LEU A 9 -17.52 57.58 23.53
C LEU A 9 -17.48 56.81 22.21
N ALA A 10 -17.48 57.48 21.06
CA ALA A 10 -17.40 56.88 19.75
C ALA A 10 -16.03 56.21 19.52
N SER A 11 -14.93 56.83 19.98
CA SER A 11 -13.61 56.21 19.88
C SER A 11 -13.40 55.02 20.84
N ALA A 12 -14.01 55.04 22.02
CA ALA A 12 -13.99 53.91 22.95
C ALA A 12 -14.78 52.70 22.42
N LEU A 13 -15.89 52.93 21.70
CA LEU A 13 -16.64 51.85 21.03
C LEU A 13 -15.90 51.26 19.82
N LEU A 14 -15.11 52.06 19.09
CA LEU A 14 -14.29 51.54 17.97
C LEU A 14 -13.08 50.72 18.43
N VAL A 15 -12.47 51.02 19.57
CA VAL A 15 -11.34 50.24 20.12
C VAL A 15 -11.82 48.94 20.77
N GLY A 16 -13.03 48.88 21.31
CA GLY A 16 -13.62 47.65 21.87
C GLY A 16 -14.00 46.57 20.84
N SER A 17 -14.15 46.96 19.57
CA SER A 17 -14.55 46.01 18.51
C SER A 17 -13.38 45.30 17.80
N THR A 18 -12.12 45.57 18.16
CA THR A 18 -10.94 44.95 17.55
C THR A 18 -10.37 43.76 18.34
N THR A 19 -10.91 43.49 19.54
CA THR A 19 -10.61 42.21 20.21
C THR A 19 -11.56 41.13 19.68
N SER A 20 -11.37 40.74 18.42
CA SER A 20 -11.95 39.53 17.89
C SER A 20 -11.31 38.37 18.61
N CYS A 21 -12.08 37.66 19.43
CA CYS A 21 -11.64 36.39 20.01
C CYS A 21 -11.37 35.41 18.86
N SER A 22 -10.12 35.22 18.50
CA SER A 22 -9.69 34.18 17.53
C SER A 22 -10.21 32.79 17.93
N ASP A 23 -10.34 32.55 19.24
CA ASP A 23 -10.86 31.28 19.80
C ASP A 23 -12.34 31.01 19.49
N PHE A 24 -13.13 32.06 19.18
CA PHE A 24 -14.54 31.87 18.84
C PHE A 24 -14.75 31.33 17.41
N LEU A 25 -13.78 31.57 16.52
CA LEU A 25 -13.85 31.15 15.12
C LEU A 25 -13.13 29.79 14.90
N GLN A 26 -12.24 29.40 15.82
CA GLN A 26 -11.61 28.11 15.81
C GLN A 26 -12.43 27.13 16.65
N LYS A 27 -13.57 26.68 16.13
CA LYS A 27 -14.28 25.50 16.67
C LYS A 27 -13.73 24.25 16.01
N ASP A 28 -12.86 23.56 16.74
CA ASP A 28 -12.54 22.19 16.39
C ASP A 28 -13.81 21.34 16.41
N PRO A 29 -14.04 20.47 15.41
CA PRO A 29 -15.21 19.61 15.39
C PRO A 29 -15.22 18.72 16.65
N PRO A 30 -16.29 18.68 17.45
CA PRO A 30 -16.32 17.91 18.70
C PRO A 30 -16.23 16.39 18.50
N SER A 31 -16.32 15.91 17.26
CA SER A 31 -16.32 14.49 16.91
C SER A 31 -15.07 14.01 16.13
N SER A 32 -14.14 14.92 15.80
CA SER A 32 -12.90 14.56 15.12
C SER A 32 -11.73 15.37 15.67
N PRO A 33 -10.60 14.76 16.00
CA PRO A 33 -9.41 15.49 16.42
C PRO A 33 -8.96 16.42 15.26
N SER A 34 -8.82 17.71 15.55
CA SER A 34 -8.15 18.63 14.62
C SER A 34 -6.64 18.38 14.63
N GLN A 35 -5.93 18.79 13.58
CA GLN A 35 -4.47 18.67 13.54
C GLN A 35 -3.79 19.36 14.73
N SER A 36 -4.40 20.41 15.30
CA SER A 36 -3.86 21.15 16.42
C SER A 36 -3.91 20.41 17.76
N ILE A 37 -4.82 19.44 17.92
CA ILE A 37 -5.01 18.67 19.15
C ILE A 37 -4.65 17.18 19.01
N PHE A 38 -4.32 16.72 17.83
CA PHE A 38 -3.94 15.34 17.57
C PHE A 38 -2.49 15.14 18.03
N TRP A 39 -1.57 14.84 17.65
CA TRP A 39 -0.14 14.66 17.84
C TRP A 39 0.39 15.01 19.26
N GLN A 40 -0.34 14.67 20.34
CA GLN A 40 -0.01 15.03 21.72
C GLN A 40 0.78 13.97 22.47
N LYS A 41 0.69 12.71 22.05
CA LYS A 41 1.27 11.55 22.74
C LYS A 41 1.62 10.44 21.76
N LYS A 42 2.51 9.52 22.19
CA LYS A 42 2.95 8.37 21.38
C LYS A 42 1.78 7.60 20.75
N SER A 43 0.70 7.34 21.49
CA SER A 43 -0.44 6.59 20.97
C SER A 43 -1.16 7.26 19.79
N ASP A 44 -1.01 8.57 19.62
CA ASP A 44 -1.57 9.29 18.48
C ASP A 44 -0.75 8.95 17.21
N PHE A 45 0.57 8.88 17.35
CA PHE A 45 1.46 8.43 16.26
C PHE A 45 1.25 6.97 15.92
N ASP A 46 1.09 6.10 16.91
CA ASP A 46 0.78 4.68 16.69
C ASP A 46 -0.55 4.52 15.93
N SER A 47 -1.56 5.33 16.29
CA SER A 47 -2.86 5.36 15.63
C SER A 47 -2.78 5.88 14.20
N ALA A 48 -2.01 6.94 13.97
CA ALA A 48 -1.81 7.52 12.64
C ALA A 48 -1.01 6.59 11.73
N LEU A 49 0.00 5.90 12.27
CA LEU A 49 0.74 4.86 11.56
C LEU A 49 -0.17 3.71 11.17
N ALA A 50 -0.99 3.21 12.10
CA ALA A 50 -2.01 2.19 11.81
C ALA A 50 -3.00 2.68 10.73
N GLY A 51 -3.40 3.97 10.78
CA GLY A 51 -4.21 4.61 9.76
C GLY A 51 -3.52 4.67 8.38
N SER A 52 -2.19 4.73 8.33
CA SER A 52 -1.42 4.68 7.09
C SER A 52 -1.39 3.25 6.52
N PHE A 53 -1.30 2.23 7.38
CA PHE A 53 -1.45 0.82 6.98
C PHE A 53 -2.88 0.49 6.54
N SER A 54 -3.90 1.17 7.08
CA SER A 54 -5.30 0.90 6.76
C SER A 54 -5.65 1.14 5.29
N MET A 55 -4.84 1.91 4.56
CA MET A 55 -4.99 2.05 3.11
C MET A 55 -4.88 0.71 2.36
N MET A 56 -4.31 -0.33 2.98
CA MET A 56 -4.29 -1.68 2.43
C MET A 56 -5.62 -2.43 2.57
N TYR A 57 -6.55 -1.93 3.40
CA TYR A 57 -7.87 -2.54 3.66
C TYR A 57 -9.02 -1.87 2.90
N GLU A 58 -8.91 -0.57 2.57
CA GLU A 58 -10.05 0.26 2.19
C GLU A 58 -10.78 -0.22 0.93
N TRP A 59 -12.12 -0.24 1.01
CA TRP A 59 -13.07 -0.49 -0.06
C TRP A 59 -13.45 0.84 -0.76
N PRO A 60 -13.73 0.90 -2.08
CA PRO A 60 -13.83 -0.20 -3.04
C PRO A 60 -12.53 -0.52 -3.77
N GLY A 61 -11.48 0.17 -3.53
CA GLY A 61 -10.21 0.02 -4.19
C GLY A 61 -9.19 -0.65 -3.31
N VAL A 62 -9.57 -1.63 -2.56
CA VAL A 62 -8.73 -2.29 -1.58
C VAL A 62 -7.47 -2.81 -2.23
N MET A 63 -6.35 -2.25 -1.86
CA MET A 63 -5.05 -2.62 -2.42
C MET A 63 -4.77 -4.12 -2.27
N SER A 64 -5.22 -4.75 -1.19
CA SER A 64 -5.13 -6.18 -1.00
C SER A 64 -5.96 -6.98 -2.00
N GLN A 65 -7.17 -6.53 -2.33
CA GLN A 65 -8.03 -7.19 -3.33
C GLN A 65 -7.50 -6.95 -4.74
N ILE A 66 -7.06 -5.72 -5.05
CA ILE A 66 -6.43 -5.42 -6.34
C ILE A 66 -5.22 -6.33 -6.54
N VAL A 67 -4.34 -6.42 -5.56
CA VAL A 67 -3.15 -7.27 -5.62
C VAL A 67 -3.51 -8.74 -5.84
N ALA A 68 -4.53 -9.25 -5.16
CA ALA A 68 -5.00 -10.62 -5.34
C ALA A 68 -5.58 -10.87 -6.74
N CYS A 69 -6.16 -9.85 -7.37
CA CYS A 69 -6.73 -9.95 -8.71
C CYS A 69 -5.71 -9.62 -9.83
N PHE A 70 -4.46 -9.31 -9.50
CA PHE A 70 -3.43 -9.04 -10.52
C PHE A 70 -3.15 -10.22 -11.44
N ASP A 71 -3.42 -11.46 -11.00
CA ASP A 71 -3.33 -12.63 -11.86
C ASP A 71 -4.27 -12.57 -13.06
N ASN A 72 -5.38 -11.81 -12.97
CA ASN A 72 -6.25 -11.57 -14.12
C ASN A 72 -5.59 -10.77 -15.26
N LEU A 73 -4.41 -10.18 -15.00
CA LEU A 73 -3.62 -9.45 -15.99
C LEU A 73 -2.58 -10.35 -16.67
N THR A 74 -2.57 -11.64 -16.33
CA THR A 74 -1.59 -12.63 -16.79
C THR A 74 -2.28 -13.80 -17.47
N ASP A 75 -1.51 -14.78 -17.89
CA ASP A 75 -1.99 -16.05 -18.42
C ASP A 75 -2.45 -17.06 -17.35
N ASN A 76 -2.32 -16.72 -16.07
CA ASN A 76 -2.74 -17.55 -14.94
C ASN A 76 -4.24 -17.49 -14.68
N SER A 77 -4.84 -16.33 -14.84
CA SER A 77 -6.23 -16.10 -14.45
C SER A 77 -6.98 -15.24 -15.48
N ILE A 78 -8.29 -15.28 -15.43
CA ILE A 78 -9.15 -14.45 -16.24
C ILE A 78 -10.32 -13.93 -15.40
N CYS A 79 -10.64 -12.66 -15.56
CA CYS A 79 -11.85 -12.08 -15.00
C CYS A 79 -13.05 -12.44 -15.86
N GLN A 80 -14.08 -13.06 -15.27
CA GLN A 80 -15.32 -13.43 -15.98
C GLN A 80 -16.39 -12.35 -15.94
N HIS A 81 -16.17 -11.29 -15.19
CA HIS A 81 -17.11 -10.20 -15.03
C HIS A 81 -16.86 -9.05 -16.00
N ASN A 82 -17.89 -8.22 -16.15
CA ASN A 82 -17.81 -7.00 -16.93
C ASN A 82 -16.77 -6.05 -16.34
N GLU A 83 -15.96 -5.48 -17.19
CA GLU A 83 -14.91 -4.50 -16.90
C GLU A 83 -15.37 -3.32 -16.04
N SER A 84 -16.60 -2.84 -16.23
CA SER A 84 -17.13 -1.73 -15.44
C SER A 84 -17.23 -2.03 -13.93
N THR A 85 -17.28 -3.29 -13.57
CA THR A 85 -17.44 -3.74 -12.18
C THR A 85 -16.10 -4.05 -11.50
N TYR A 86 -15.14 -4.61 -12.25
CA TYR A 86 -13.89 -5.13 -11.69
C TYR A 86 -12.63 -4.58 -12.34
N GLY A 87 -12.75 -3.37 -12.86
CA GLY A 87 -11.61 -2.53 -12.99
C GLY A 87 -10.69 -2.76 -14.16
N SER A 88 -11.23 -3.00 -15.34
CA SER A 88 -10.43 -2.97 -16.57
C SER A 88 -9.35 -4.05 -16.69
N SER A 89 -9.49 -5.19 -16.01
CA SER A 89 -8.48 -6.25 -16.06
C SER A 89 -8.30 -6.82 -17.47
N GLN A 90 -9.39 -7.06 -18.21
CA GLN A 90 -9.30 -7.53 -19.59
C GLN A 90 -8.73 -6.47 -20.53
N THR A 91 -9.14 -5.21 -20.39
CA THR A 91 -8.60 -4.08 -21.14
C THR A 91 -7.09 -3.97 -20.95
N ILE A 92 -6.60 -4.10 -19.69
CA ILE A 92 -5.17 -4.09 -19.37
C ILE A 92 -4.48 -5.33 -19.98
N ALA A 93 -5.04 -6.52 -19.78
CA ALA A 93 -4.44 -7.77 -20.26
C ALA A 93 -4.34 -7.83 -21.80
N LEU A 94 -5.28 -7.20 -22.51
CA LEU A 94 -5.26 -7.08 -23.97
C LEU A 94 -4.41 -5.93 -24.49
N GLY A 95 -3.92 -5.05 -23.60
CA GLY A 95 -3.16 -3.85 -24.01
C GLY A 95 -4.03 -2.76 -24.64
N ASP A 96 -5.34 -2.79 -24.43
CA ASP A 96 -6.32 -1.88 -25.04
C ASP A 96 -6.62 -0.67 -24.12
N LEU A 97 -5.55 -0.08 -23.57
CA LEU A 97 -5.63 1.06 -22.65
C LEU A 97 -5.83 2.37 -23.38
N ASP A 98 -6.70 3.22 -22.86
CA ASP A 98 -6.88 4.59 -23.27
C ASP A 98 -6.83 5.57 -22.06
N PRO A 99 -6.80 6.89 -22.29
CA PRO A 99 -6.77 7.88 -21.19
C PRO A 99 -7.98 7.85 -20.26
N ASN A 100 -9.09 7.21 -20.65
CA ASN A 100 -10.31 7.10 -19.87
C ASN A 100 -10.43 5.74 -19.16
N THR A 101 -9.47 4.85 -19.35
CA THR A 101 -9.47 3.55 -18.69
C THR A 101 -9.40 3.75 -17.18
N GLY A 102 -10.49 3.41 -16.48
CA GLY A 102 -10.63 3.52 -15.04
C GLY A 102 -10.22 2.25 -14.31
N GLY A 103 -10.97 1.91 -13.25
CA GLY A 103 -10.81 0.68 -12.50
C GLY A 103 -9.45 0.55 -11.84
N TYR A 104 -8.73 -0.54 -12.06
CA TYR A 104 -7.40 -0.76 -11.44
C TYR A 104 -6.40 0.35 -11.74
N VAL A 105 -6.47 0.94 -12.93
CA VAL A 105 -5.57 2.04 -13.31
C VAL A 105 -5.74 3.24 -12.40
N SER A 106 -6.97 3.65 -12.13
CA SER A 106 -7.23 4.82 -11.28
C SER A 106 -7.17 4.49 -9.79
N TYR A 107 -7.64 3.32 -9.37
CA TYR A 107 -7.69 2.93 -7.96
C TYR A 107 -6.30 2.74 -7.36
N MET A 108 -5.40 2.06 -8.06
CA MET A 108 -4.03 1.87 -7.61
C MET A 108 -3.31 3.21 -7.41
N TYR A 109 -3.49 4.13 -8.37
CA TYR A 109 -2.91 5.46 -8.30
C TYR A 109 -3.42 6.25 -7.08
N ASP A 110 -4.73 6.37 -6.95
CA ASP A 110 -5.39 7.10 -5.86
C ASP A 110 -5.01 6.55 -4.49
N HIS A 111 -5.08 5.23 -4.28
CA HIS A 111 -4.78 4.61 -3.00
C HIS A 111 -3.32 4.74 -2.59
N CYS A 112 -2.40 4.60 -3.51
CA CYS A 112 -0.99 4.81 -3.22
C CYS A 112 -0.73 6.25 -2.75
N TYR A 113 -1.26 7.26 -3.44
CA TYR A 113 -1.06 8.66 -3.05
C TYR A 113 -1.78 9.03 -1.75
N ARG A 114 -2.94 8.47 -1.47
CA ARG A 114 -3.59 8.64 -0.16
C ARG A 114 -2.73 8.05 0.96
N GLY A 115 -2.14 6.88 0.75
CA GLY A 115 -1.20 6.28 1.68
C GLY A 115 0.02 7.16 1.90
N ILE A 116 0.63 7.65 0.83
CA ILE A 116 1.80 8.54 0.86
C ILE A 116 1.47 9.85 1.62
N ALA A 117 0.30 10.44 1.38
CA ALA A 117 -0.11 11.66 2.09
C ALA A 117 -0.25 11.44 3.61
N ARG A 118 -0.84 10.31 4.05
CA ARG A 118 -0.94 9.96 5.48
C ARG A 118 0.44 9.76 6.11
N ILE A 119 1.35 9.10 5.40
CA ILE A 119 2.73 8.87 5.85
C ILE A 119 3.48 10.19 6.07
N HIS A 120 3.36 11.15 5.18
CA HIS A 120 4.01 12.45 5.32
C HIS A 120 3.53 13.19 6.56
N LEU A 121 2.22 13.16 6.85
CA LEU A 121 1.71 13.75 8.09
C LEU A 121 2.33 13.12 9.34
N VAL A 122 2.50 11.79 9.36
CA VAL A 122 3.17 11.11 10.48
C VAL A 122 4.62 11.54 10.59
N MET A 123 5.38 11.52 9.50
CA MET A 123 6.80 11.84 9.49
C MET A 123 7.07 13.27 9.94
N GLU A 124 6.36 14.24 9.38
CA GLU A 124 6.56 15.67 9.67
C GLU A 124 6.22 16.02 11.13
N ASN A 125 5.13 15.46 11.66
CA ASN A 125 4.80 15.66 13.06
C ASN A 125 5.75 14.93 14.01
N LEU A 126 6.27 13.77 13.61
CA LEU A 126 7.24 13.02 14.39
C LEU A 126 8.57 13.76 14.53
N GLU A 127 9.04 14.42 13.47
CA GLU A 127 10.27 15.21 13.47
C GLU A 127 10.23 16.38 14.46
N THR A 128 9.05 16.96 14.66
CA THR A 128 8.85 18.10 15.55
C THR A 128 8.39 17.71 16.96
N TYR A 129 8.07 16.44 17.19
CA TYR A 129 7.53 15.99 18.47
C TYR A 129 8.57 15.99 19.59
N GLN A 130 8.22 16.64 20.72
CA GLN A 130 9.08 16.81 21.89
C GLN A 130 8.50 16.19 23.18
N GLY A 131 7.44 15.37 23.08
CA GLY A 131 6.85 14.71 24.25
C GLY A 131 7.79 13.69 24.89
N ALA A 132 7.75 13.62 26.20
CA ALA A 132 8.64 12.73 26.99
C ALA A 132 8.15 11.26 27.02
N ASP A 133 6.98 10.98 26.49
CA ASP A 133 6.37 9.64 26.46
C ASP A 133 6.79 8.77 25.26
N MET A 134 7.69 9.30 24.41
CA MET A 134 8.21 8.61 23.23
C MET A 134 9.75 8.59 23.28
N SER A 135 10.32 7.40 23.31
CA SER A 135 11.77 7.23 23.22
C SER A 135 12.31 7.46 21.80
N GLU A 136 13.62 7.72 21.68
CA GLU A 136 14.25 7.81 20.35
C GLU A 136 14.15 6.49 19.56
N ALA A 137 14.09 5.34 20.25
CA ALA A 137 13.86 4.05 19.61
C ALA A 137 12.43 3.96 19.04
N ASP A 138 11.42 4.48 19.75
CA ASP A 138 10.05 4.56 19.24
C ASP A 138 9.96 5.46 18.01
N LYS A 139 10.60 6.64 18.06
CA LYS A 139 10.65 7.57 16.92
C LYS A 139 11.32 6.91 15.71
N SER A 140 12.46 6.27 15.93
CA SER A 140 13.19 5.56 14.87
C SER A 140 12.35 4.44 14.26
N PHE A 141 11.62 3.66 15.08
CA PHE A 141 10.74 2.61 14.62
C PHE A 141 9.58 3.17 13.77
N ILE A 142 8.87 4.19 14.26
CA ILE A 142 7.75 4.79 13.53
C ILE A 142 8.24 5.39 12.21
N MET A 143 9.37 6.10 12.20
CA MET A 143 9.97 6.67 11.00
C MET A 143 10.35 5.57 9.99
N ALA A 144 10.94 4.48 10.45
CA ALA A 144 11.30 3.34 9.60
C ALA A 144 10.07 2.67 8.98
N GLN A 145 8.98 2.49 9.74
CA GLN A 145 7.72 1.98 9.21
C GLN A 145 7.10 2.94 8.17
N CYS A 146 7.18 4.24 8.39
CA CYS A 146 6.72 5.24 7.42
C CYS A 146 7.53 5.17 6.11
N LYS A 147 8.85 5.06 6.18
CA LYS A 147 9.71 4.89 4.99
C LYS A 147 9.42 3.58 4.28
N ALA A 148 9.25 2.48 5.02
CA ALA A 148 8.85 1.19 4.48
C ALA A 148 7.52 1.25 3.72
N LEU A 149 6.50 1.90 4.31
CA LEU A 149 5.20 2.12 3.65
C LEU A 149 5.33 2.99 2.41
N ARG A 150 6.13 4.08 2.46
CA ARG A 150 6.34 4.95 1.31
C ARG A 150 7.02 4.20 0.17
N ALA A 151 8.07 3.42 0.47
CA ALA A 151 8.73 2.55 -0.51
C ALA A 151 7.75 1.53 -1.10
N TYR A 152 6.92 0.91 -0.27
CA TYR A 152 5.90 -0.05 -0.72
C TYR A 152 4.89 0.60 -1.68
N TYR A 153 4.29 1.75 -1.33
CA TYR A 153 3.34 2.41 -2.22
C TYR A 153 3.98 2.92 -3.51
N TYR A 154 5.17 3.53 -3.44
CA TYR A 154 5.89 3.95 -4.63
C TYR A 154 6.35 2.77 -5.50
N SER A 155 6.64 1.60 -4.93
CA SER A 155 6.99 0.42 -5.72
C SER A 155 5.82 -0.04 -6.60
N TRP A 156 4.58 0.07 -6.13
CA TRP A 156 3.38 -0.17 -6.94
C TRP A 156 3.18 0.91 -8.01
N LEU A 157 3.31 2.17 -7.65
CA LEU A 157 3.25 3.28 -8.62
C LEU A 157 4.29 3.10 -9.71
N TYR A 158 5.51 2.77 -9.35
CA TYR A 158 6.61 2.54 -10.27
C TYR A 158 6.36 1.35 -11.21
N GLN A 159 5.90 0.23 -10.68
CA GLN A 159 5.63 -0.97 -11.48
C GLN A 159 4.48 -0.76 -12.46
N CYS A 160 3.44 -0.01 -12.06
CA CYS A 160 2.26 0.20 -12.89
C CYS A 160 2.39 1.40 -13.86
N TYR A 161 3.08 2.49 -13.46
CA TYR A 161 3.06 3.76 -14.22
C TYR A 161 4.44 4.28 -14.60
N ARG A 162 5.51 3.76 -14.04
CA ARG A 162 6.90 4.15 -14.26
C ARG A 162 7.23 5.57 -13.78
N GLU A 163 6.77 6.59 -14.49
CA GLU A 163 6.97 7.99 -14.19
C GLU A 163 5.75 8.57 -13.50
N VAL A 164 5.94 9.04 -12.28
CA VAL A 164 4.87 9.57 -11.43
C VAL A 164 5.37 10.78 -10.64
N PRO A 165 4.50 11.67 -10.16
CA PRO A 165 4.91 12.73 -9.24
C PRO A 165 5.60 12.16 -8.00
N LEU A 166 6.81 12.66 -7.72
CA LEU A 166 7.58 12.26 -6.54
C LEU A 166 7.31 13.23 -5.39
N VAL A 167 6.31 12.88 -4.58
CA VAL A 167 5.91 13.66 -3.40
C VAL A 167 6.76 13.19 -2.22
N THR A 168 7.55 14.09 -1.64
CA THR A 168 8.46 13.80 -0.52
C THR A 168 8.12 14.57 0.76
N SER A 169 7.07 15.39 0.71
CA SER A 169 6.51 16.14 1.85
C SER A 169 5.00 16.32 1.67
N SER A 170 4.31 16.77 2.70
CA SER A 170 2.88 17.08 2.62
C SER A 170 2.61 18.13 1.55
N LEU A 171 1.53 17.91 0.79
CA LEU A 171 1.11 18.82 -0.26
C LEU A 171 0.23 19.94 0.33
N THR A 172 0.44 21.14 -0.16
CA THR A 172 -0.37 22.33 0.11
C THR A 172 -1.07 22.79 -1.17
N THR A 173 -1.98 23.77 -1.06
CA THR A 173 -2.62 24.38 -2.22
C THR A 173 -1.64 25.04 -3.20
N GLU A 174 -0.44 25.38 -2.72
CA GLU A 174 0.60 26.05 -3.52
C GLU A 174 1.45 25.05 -4.31
N ASN A 175 1.65 23.83 -3.80
CA ASN A 175 2.53 22.83 -4.39
C ASN A 175 1.83 21.52 -4.80
N MET A 176 0.48 21.47 -4.79
CA MET A 176 -0.28 20.26 -5.09
C MET A 176 -0.15 19.74 -6.53
N TYR A 177 0.21 20.61 -7.47
CA TYR A 177 0.41 20.25 -8.86
C TYR A 177 1.89 19.93 -9.10
N GLN A 178 2.26 18.69 -8.87
CA GLN A 178 3.62 18.21 -9.07
C GLN A 178 3.79 17.62 -10.48
N PRO A 179 4.89 17.95 -11.19
CA PRO A 179 5.24 17.26 -12.42
C PRO A 179 5.61 15.80 -12.15
N LYS A 180 5.57 14.97 -13.16
CA LYS A 180 6.13 13.63 -13.08
C LYS A 180 7.64 13.71 -12.90
N ALA A 181 8.17 12.93 -11.96
CA ALA A 181 9.59 12.66 -11.86
C ALA A 181 9.99 11.57 -12.87
N THR A 182 11.23 11.55 -13.24
CA THR A 182 11.78 10.54 -14.13
C THR A 182 11.76 9.15 -13.48
N ARG A 183 11.71 8.10 -14.29
CA ARG A 183 11.84 6.71 -13.84
C ARG A 183 13.02 6.51 -12.89
N THR A 184 14.17 7.10 -13.22
CA THR A 184 15.39 7.00 -12.41
C THR A 184 15.25 7.66 -11.04
N GLU A 185 14.64 8.85 -10.96
CA GLU A 185 14.42 9.55 -9.70
C GLU A 185 13.45 8.81 -8.80
N VAL A 186 12.34 8.32 -9.36
CA VAL A 186 11.36 7.53 -8.60
C VAL A 186 12.01 6.25 -8.06
N TYR A 187 12.72 5.51 -8.90
CA TYR A 187 13.41 4.29 -8.49
C TYR A 187 14.44 4.55 -7.39
N ALA A 188 15.27 5.59 -7.55
CA ALA A 188 16.28 5.95 -6.55
C ALA A 188 15.67 6.26 -5.19
N GLN A 189 14.55 6.99 -5.15
CA GLN A 189 13.84 7.29 -3.90
C GLN A 189 13.30 6.02 -3.24
N ILE A 190 12.71 5.11 -4.02
CA ILE A 190 12.18 3.84 -3.49
C ILE A 190 13.30 3.01 -2.87
N ILE A 191 14.43 2.87 -3.57
CA ILE A 191 15.59 2.12 -3.07
C ILE A 191 16.12 2.74 -1.78
N LYS A 192 16.24 4.07 -1.74
CA LYS A 192 16.66 4.81 -0.53
C LYS A 192 15.74 4.51 0.66
N ASP A 193 14.43 4.61 0.46
CA ASP A 193 13.46 4.36 1.54
C ASP A 193 13.51 2.90 2.03
N PHE A 194 13.66 1.92 1.12
CA PHE A 194 13.87 0.53 1.50
C PHE A 194 15.14 0.34 2.33
N ASP A 195 16.27 0.91 1.90
CA ASP A 195 17.56 0.77 2.58
C ASP A 195 17.53 1.39 3.98
N GLU A 196 16.96 2.58 4.10
CA GLU A 196 16.81 3.26 5.38
C GLU A 196 15.88 2.50 6.34
N ALA A 197 14.78 1.94 5.82
CA ALA A 197 13.87 1.11 6.61
C ALA A 197 14.54 -0.20 7.06
N ILE A 198 15.21 -0.91 6.16
CA ILE A 198 15.93 -2.16 6.45
C ILE A 198 16.98 -1.93 7.55
N ALA A 199 17.71 -0.82 7.49
CA ALA A 199 18.75 -0.50 8.47
C ALA A 199 18.23 -0.15 9.86
N ALA A 200 17.03 0.41 9.96
CA ALA A 200 16.47 0.92 11.21
C ALA A 200 15.49 -0.04 11.91
N LEU A 201 14.92 -1.00 11.19
CA LEU A 201 13.99 -1.97 11.75
C LEU A 201 14.74 -3.11 12.50
N PRO A 202 14.12 -3.72 13.53
CA PRO A 202 14.70 -4.86 14.23
C PRO A 202 14.95 -6.03 13.28
N ASP A 203 16.15 -6.59 13.28
CA ASP A 203 16.63 -7.59 12.31
C ASP A 203 16.14 -9.01 12.61
N LYS A 204 14.86 -9.16 12.89
CA LYS A 204 14.19 -10.47 13.05
C LYS A 204 12.67 -10.34 13.00
N PRO A 205 11.95 -11.45 12.77
CA PRO A 205 10.50 -11.47 12.88
C PRO A 205 10.02 -11.02 14.26
N TYR A 206 8.85 -10.38 14.30
CA TYR A 206 8.23 -10.01 15.57
C TYR A 206 7.65 -11.24 16.26
N SER A 207 7.99 -11.41 17.53
CA SER A 207 7.42 -12.48 18.38
C SER A 207 6.07 -12.08 18.97
N ASP A 208 5.76 -10.78 19.00
CA ASP A 208 4.51 -10.26 19.54
C ASP A 208 3.44 -10.23 18.42
N SER A 209 2.28 -10.82 18.72
CA SER A 209 1.14 -10.82 17.81
C SER A 209 0.63 -9.41 17.46
N GLN A 210 0.80 -8.44 18.36
CA GLN A 210 0.43 -7.03 18.09
C GLN A 210 1.31 -6.39 17.03
N MET A 211 2.57 -6.80 16.94
CA MET A 211 3.53 -6.32 15.94
C MET A 211 3.43 -7.03 14.60
N SER A 212 2.66 -8.11 14.51
CA SER A 212 2.61 -8.99 13.33
C SER A 212 2.00 -8.36 12.08
N GLY A 213 1.54 -7.12 12.12
CA GLY A 213 1.07 -6.34 10.97
C GLY A 213 2.06 -5.30 10.47
N TYR A 214 3.19 -5.12 11.16
CA TYR A 214 4.24 -4.20 10.77
C TYR A 214 5.27 -4.84 9.86
N PHE A 215 5.99 -4.01 9.09
CA PHE A 215 7.07 -4.48 8.24
C PHE A 215 8.30 -4.89 9.05
N THR A 216 8.96 -5.94 8.59
CA THR A 216 10.25 -6.42 9.08
C THR A 216 11.34 -6.16 8.04
N PRO A 217 12.63 -6.17 8.39
CA PRO A 217 13.72 -6.10 7.42
C PRO A 217 13.63 -7.20 6.37
N GLY A 218 13.23 -8.43 6.75
CA GLY A 218 13.04 -9.55 5.81
C GLY A 218 11.97 -9.25 4.78
N ALA A 219 10.80 -8.74 5.21
CA ALA A 219 9.75 -8.32 4.30
C ALA A 219 10.21 -7.20 3.36
N MET A 220 10.94 -6.21 3.87
CA MET A 220 11.46 -5.11 3.06
C MET A 220 12.52 -5.58 2.05
N LYS A 221 13.41 -6.50 2.43
CA LYS A 221 14.36 -7.12 1.49
C LYS A 221 13.62 -7.87 0.36
N ALA A 222 12.56 -8.59 0.67
CA ALA A 222 11.75 -9.30 -0.32
C ALA A 222 11.04 -8.33 -1.28
N PHE A 223 10.41 -7.26 -0.78
CA PHE A 223 9.78 -6.25 -1.64
C PHE A 223 10.80 -5.47 -2.48
N LYS A 224 11.96 -5.13 -1.90
CA LYS A 224 13.07 -4.50 -2.63
C LYS A 224 13.57 -5.42 -3.75
N ALA A 225 13.79 -6.70 -3.48
CA ALA A 225 14.21 -7.69 -4.46
C ALA A 225 13.21 -7.81 -5.62
N ARG A 226 11.89 -7.82 -5.31
CA ARG A 226 10.83 -7.82 -6.33
C ARG A 226 10.88 -6.59 -7.22
N LEU A 227 11.12 -5.40 -6.66
CA LEU A 227 11.29 -4.18 -7.44
C LEU A 227 12.55 -4.25 -8.31
N MET A 228 13.69 -4.69 -7.73
CA MET A 228 14.95 -4.83 -8.46
C MET A 228 14.83 -5.83 -9.62
N LEU A 229 14.05 -6.90 -9.44
CA LEU A 229 13.80 -7.89 -10.48
C LEU A 229 13.13 -7.29 -11.72
N ALA A 230 12.19 -6.34 -11.53
CA ALA A 230 11.56 -5.63 -12.64
C ALA A 230 12.54 -4.77 -13.46
N GLU A 231 13.69 -4.42 -12.88
CA GLU A 231 14.76 -3.65 -13.55
C GLU A 231 15.94 -4.54 -13.99
N ALA A 232 15.89 -5.83 -13.71
CA ALA A 232 16.97 -6.74 -14.05
C ALA A 232 16.84 -7.34 -15.47
N TYR A 233 15.76 -7.03 -16.17
CA TYR A 233 15.55 -7.44 -17.56
C TYR A 233 15.53 -6.22 -18.48
N ASP A 234 16.09 -6.39 -19.67
CA ASP A 234 15.96 -5.42 -20.78
C ASP A 234 14.62 -5.61 -21.52
N ASP A 235 14.34 -4.72 -22.47
CA ASP A 235 13.11 -4.75 -23.28
C ASP A 235 12.99 -6.01 -24.17
N ASN A 236 14.07 -6.77 -24.34
CA ASN A 236 14.10 -8.04 -25.09
C ASN A 236 13.96 -9.27 -24.17
N GLY A 237 13.83 -9.04 -22.85
CA GLY A 237 13.74 -10.10 -21.86
C GLY A 237 15.08 -10.73 -21.46
N ASN A 238 16.22 -10.12 -21.81
CA ASN A 238 17.53 -10.59 -21.38
C ASN A 238 17.82 -10.14 -19.95
N ALA A 239 18.27 -11.05 -19.12
CA ALA A 239 18.62 -10.77 -17.74
C ALA A 239 20.02 -10.15 -17.61
N ASP A 240 20.14 -9.10 -16.80
CA ASP A 240 21.42 -8.54 -16.36
C ASP A 240 21.98 -9.37 -15.21
N ALA A 241 23.07 -10.11 -15.47
CA ALA A 241 23.67 -11.01 -14.49
C ALA A 241 24.17 -10.29 -13.22
N SER A 242 24.65 -9.05 -13.32
CA SER A 242 25.10 -8.27 -12.16
C SER A 242 23.93 -7.89 -11.26
N LYS A 243 22.84 -7.42 -11.85
CA LYS A 243 21.61 -7.09 -11.11
C LYS A 243 21.01 -8.34 -10.46
N MET A 244 21.00 -9.48 -11.18
CA MET A 244 20.54 -10.76 -10.63
C MET A 244 21.41 -11.20 -9.44
N GLY A 245 22.73 -11.07 -9.52
CA GLY A 245 23.62 -11.37 -8.40
C GLY A 245 23.36 -10.51 -7.17
N ALA A 246 23.09 -9.21 -7.37
CA ALA A 246 22.72 -8.31 -6.28
C ALA A 246 21.38 -8.69 -5.62
N ILE A 247 20.40 -9.14 -6.41
CA ILE A 247 19.11 -9.63 -5.90
C ILE A 247 19.29 -10.90 -5.06
N VAL A 248 20.09 -11.86 -5.55
CA VAL A 248 20.39 -13.10 -4.82
C VAL A 248 21.04 -12.78 -3.49
N THR A 249 22.09 -11.94 -3.47
CA THR A 249 22.76 -11.51 -2.23
C THR A 249 21.79 -10.86 -1.24
N LEU A 250 20.87 -10.02 -1.73
CA LEU A 250 19.85 -9.37 -0.88
C LEU A 250 18.91 -10.40 -0.25
N LEU A 251 18.46 -11.40 -1.02
CA LEU A 251 17.54 -12.44 -0.56
C LEU A 251 18.22 -13.42 0.41
N GLU A 252 19.48 -13.82 0.15
CA GLU A 252 20.29 -14.66 1.06
C GLU A 252 20.52 -13.97 2.43
N GLY A 253 20.45 -12.65 2.47
CA GLY A 253 20.50 -11.87 3.70
C GLY A 253 19.21 -11.87 4.53
N ILE A 254 18.15 -12.57 4.13
CA ILE A 254 16.91 -12.69 4.91
C ILE A 254 17.11 -13.79 5.96
N GLN A 255 16.84 -13.47 7.22
CA GLN A 255 17.03 -14.36 8.36
C GLN A 255 15.75 -14.50 9.18
N GLY A 256 15.60 -15.62 9.88
CA GLY A 256 14.52 -15.84 10.85
C GLY A 256 13.20 -16.32 10.24
N TYR A 257 13.21 -16.77 9.00
CA TYR A 257 12.06 -17.37 8.32
C TYR A 257 12.41 -18.77 7.81
N GLU A 258 11.43 -19.65 7.80
CA GLU A 258 11.55 -21.03 7.33
C GLU A 258 10.30 -21.37 6.51
N LEU A 259 10.41 -22.32 5.60
CA LEU A 259 9.24 -22.82 4.88
C LEU A 259 8.32 -23.56 5.84
N ALA A 260 7.01 -23.35 5.75
CA ALA A 260 6.04 -24.12 6.48
C ALA A 260 6.03 -25.59 5.99
N ASP A 261 5.81 -26.53 6.90
CA ASP A 261 5.73 -27.97 6.56
C ASP A 261 4.71 -28.25 5.45
N ARG A 262 3.65 -27.49 5.43
CA ARG A 262 2.61 -27.55 4.39
C ARG A 262 2.24 -26.15 3.94
N MET A 263 2.39 -25.87 2.68
CA MET A 263 2.00 -24.60 2.04
C MET A 263 0.57 -24.17 2.43
N ARG A 264 -0.35 -25.13 2.57
CA ARG A 264 -1.74 -24.87 2.97
C ARG A 264 -1.87 -24.14 4.30
N ASP A 265 -0.94 -24.36 5.24
CA ASP A 265 -1.02 -23.79 6.59
C ASP A 265 -0.88 -22.26 6.59
N ASN A 266 -0.25 -21.70 5.57
CA ASN A 266 -0.17 -20.26 5.34
C ASN A 266 -1.54 -19.61 5.01
N PHE A 267 -2.52 -20.41 4.59
CA PHE A 267 -3.85 -19.93 4.16
C PHE A 267 -4.98 -20.33 5.11
N ILE A 268 -4.67 -20.98 6.23
CA ILE A 268 -5.65 -21.37 7.25
C ILE A 268 -5.59 -20.36 8.39
N SER A 269 -6.72 -19.69 8.67
CA SER A 269 -6.82 -18.62 9.68
C SER A 269 -6.26 -19.00 11.06
N ALA A 270 -6.44 -20.26 11.48
CA ALA A 270 -5.93 -20.74 12.77
C ALA A 270 -4.40 -20.95 12.80
N GLN A 271 -3.75 -21.06 11.65
CA GLN A 271 -2.34 -21.44 11.54
C GLN A 271 -1.45 -20.32 10.98
N GLN A 272 -2.01 -19.43 10.15
CA GLN A 272 -1.24 -18.35 9.51
C GLN A 272 -0.51 -17.42 10.50
N LEU A 273 -1.03 -17.26 11.73
CA LEU A 273 -0.39 -16.43 12.76
C LEU A 273 0.91 -17.06 13.30
N ALA A 274 1.00 -18.37 13.27
CA ALA A 274 2.14 -19.13 13.74
C ALA A 274 3.05 -19.60 12.59
N SER A 275 2.71 -19.23 11.34
CA SER A 275 3.52 -19.64 10.18
C SER A 275 4.92 -19.04 10.25
N PRO A 276 5.98 -19.89 10.16
CA PRO A 276 7.35 -19.41 10.09
C PRO A 276 7.72 -18.79 8.73
N GLU A 277 6.85 -18.96 7.72
CA GLU A 277 7.10 -18.54 6.33
C GLU A 277 6.58 -17.12 6.04
N ILE A 278 5.50 -16.69 6.69
CA ILE A 278 4.85 -15.41 6.39
C ILE A 278 5.68 -14.25 6.93
N MET A 279 6.28 -13.48 6.03
CA MET A 279 7.08 -12.29 6.37
C MET A 279 6.22 -11.04 6.61
N PHE A 280 5.12 -10.92 5.90
CA PHE A 280 4.18 -9.80 6.03
C PHE A 280 2.78 -10.24 5.56
N SER A 281 1.75 -9.80 6.24
CA SER A 281 0.37 -9.99 5.81
C SER A 281 -0.53 -8.86 6.27
N VAL A 282 -1.46 -8.45 5.40
CA VAL A 282 -2.55 -7.56 5.76
C VAL A 282 -3.52 -8.36 6.64
N ARG A 283 -3.75 -7.89 7.86
CA ARG A 283 -4.50 -8.65 8.88
C ARG A 283 -5.97 -8.28 8.85
N TYR A 284 -6.81 -9.28 8.71
CA TYR A 284 -8.26 -9.15 8.80
C TYR A 284 -8.77 -9.87 10.05
N LEU A 285 -9.71 -9.26 10.76
CA LEU A 285 -10.31 -9.80 11.98
C LEU A 285 -11.81 -9.50 12.00
N ALA A 286 -12.62 -10.51 11.76
CA ALA A 286 -14.06 -10.38 11.85
C ALA A 286 -14.50 -10.09 13.30
N PRO A 287 -15.57 -9.31 13.53
CA PRO A 287 -16.44 -8.68 12.53
C PRO A 287 -15.96 -7.31 12.05
N ASN A 288 -14.91 -6.74 12.64
CA ASN A 288 -14.53 -5.34 12.46
C ASN A 288 -13.81 -5.09 11.13
N THR A 289 -12.99 -6.03 10.69
CA THR A 289 -12.25 -5.94 9.43
C THR A 289 -12.40 -7.25 8.68
N THR A 290 -13.09 -7.22 7.56
CA THR A 290 -13.34 -8.40 6.71
C THR A 290 -12.84 -8.16 5.29
N HIS A 291 -12.68 -9.24 4.53
CA HIS A 291 -12.35 -9.20 3.12
C HIS A 291 -13.39 -9.97 2.29
N SER A 292 -13.40 -9.74 1.00
CA SER A 292 -14.33 -10.39 0.07
C SER A 292 -13.65 -11.46 -0.81
N MET A 293 -12.51 -12.01 -0.39
CA MET A 293 -11.74 -12.96 -1.19
C MET A 293 -12.53 -14.22 -1.55
N ASP A 294 -13.36 -14.73 -0.62
CA ASP A 294 -14.24 -15.88 -0.87
C ASP A 294 -15.24 -15.62 -2.00
N LEU A 295 -15.68 -14.37 -2.15
CA LEU A 295 -16.56 -13.96 -3.23
C LEU A 295 -15.80 -13.88 -4.55
N TYR A 296 -14.59 -13.32 -4.57
CA TYR A 296 -13.77 -13.18 -5.78
C TYR A 296 -13.35 -14.52 -6.39
N TYR A 297 -12.90 -15.45 -5.55
CA TYR A 297 -12.46 -16.76 -6.00
C TYR A 297 -13.61 -17.79 -6.08
N GLY A 298 -14.65 -17.61 -5.28
CA GLY A 298 -15.79 -18.51 -5.17
C GLY A 298 -17.01 -18.03 -5.94
N ALA A 299 -17.95 -17.40 -5.22
CA ALA A 299 -19.31 -17.13 -5.74
C ALA A 299 -19.33 -16.21 -6.97
N TRP A 300 -18.43 -15.23 -7.04
CA TRP A 300 -18.39 -14.29 -8.18
C TRP A 300 -17.47 -14.75 -9.31
N THR A 301 -16.58 -15.70 -9.06
CA THR A 301 -15.63 -16.20 -10.06
C THR A 301 -14.84 -15.06 -10.77
N THR A 302 -14.54 -14.00 -10.04
CA THR A 302 -13.82 -12.84 -10.58
C THR A 302 -12.41 -13.22 -11.01
N CYS A 303 -11.79 -14.18 -10.30
CA CYS A 303 -10.47 -14.73 -10.60
C CYS A 303 -10.64 -16.20 -11.00
N GLY A 304 -10.94 -16.44 -12.27
CA GLY A 304 -11.05 -17.79 -12.82
C GLY A 304 -9.68 -18.28 -13.31
N VAL A 305 -9.24 -19.46 -12.86
CA VAL A 305 -7.96 -20.05 -13.32
C VAL A 305 -8.03 -20.39 -14.80
N THR A 306 -6.96 -20.11 -15.53
CA THR A 306 -6.85 -20.49 -16.94
C THR A 306 -6.53 -21.99 -17.06
N ARG A 307 -6.80 -22.53 -18.23
CA ARG A 307 -6.46 -23.90 -18.56
C ARG A 307 -4.94 -24.12 -18.55
N ASP A 308 -4.20 -23.12 -18.97
CA ASP A 308 -2.74 -23.22 -19.07
C ASP A 308 -2.10 -23.30 -17.69
N LEU A 309 -2.61 -22.53 -16.71
CA LEU A 309 -2.19 -22.67 -15.32
C LEU A 309 -2.49 -24.07 -14.78
N VAL A 310 -3.71 -24.60 -15.02
CA VAL A 310 -4.06 -25.96 -14.56
C VAL A 310 -3.17 -27.03 -15.20
N ASN A 311 -2.81 -26.86 -16.47
CA ASN A 311 -1.94 -27.80 -17.19
C ASN A 311 -0.45 -27.68 -16.75
N ALA A 312 -0.05 -26.57 -16.16
CA ALA A 312 1.30 -26.36 -15.64
C ALA A 312 1.57 -27.13 -14.32
N PHE A 313 0.50 -27.53 -13.60
CA PHE A 313 0.68 -28.35 -12.40
C PHE A 313 1.10 -29.76 -12.77
N GLU A 314 2.16 -30.24 -12.13
CA GLU A 314 2.64 -31.60 -12.27
C GLU A 314 1.68 -32.61 -11.65
N CYS A 315 1.57 -33.78 -12.28
CA CYS A 315 0.83 -34.90 -11.73
C CYS A 315 1.71 -35.70 -10.76
N THR A 316 1.13 -36.27 -9.71
CA THR A 316 1.85 -37.08 -8.71
C THR A 316 2.50 -38.32 -9.30
N ASP A 317 2.08 -38.77 -10.51
CA ASP A 317 2.62 -39.91 -11.27
C ASP A 317 3.65 -39.48 -12.33
N ALA A 318 4.10 -38.23 -12.30
CA ALA A 318 5.03 -37.63 -13.26
C ALA A 318 4.63 -37.74 -14.74
N VAL A 319 3.38 -38.08 -15.03
CA VAL A 319 2.86 -38.15 -16.39
C VAL A 319 2.14 -36.86 -16.74
N PRO A 320 2.66 -36.07 -17.70
CA PRO A 320 1.95 -34.90 -18.16
C PRO A 320 0.54 -35.33 -18.66
N ARG A 321 -0.52 -34.86 -18.06
CA ARG A 321 -1.86 -35.12 -18.59
C ARG A 321 -2.00 -34.37 -19.91
N ALA A 322 -1.78 -35.11 -21.01
CA ALA A 322 -2.18 -34.62 -22.32
C ALA A 322 -3.66 -34.14 -22.24
N PRO A 323 -3.97 -32.97 -22.75
CA PRO A 323 -5.31 -32.41 -22.62
C PRO A 323 -6.33 -33.35 -23.22
N ARG A 324 -7.03 -34.11 -22.37
CA ARG A 324 -8.18 -34.90 -22.80
C ARG A 324 -9.36 -33.97 -23.12
N TYR A 325 -9.19 -33.13 -24.10
CA TYR A 325 -10.30 -32.37 -24.65
C TYR A 325 -10.99 -33.24 -25.71
N ARG A 326 -11.87 -34.16 -25.27
CA ARG A 326 -12.91 -34.67 -26.16
C ARG A 326 -13.82 -33.49 -26.46
N ARG A 327 -13.67 -32.91 -27.65
CA ARG A 327 -14.73 -32.09 -28.22
C ARG A 327 -15.98 -32.97 -28.27
N HIS A 328 -16.93 -32.76 -27.36
CA HIS A 328 -18.31 -33.17 -27.60
C HIS A 328 -18.83 -32.29 -28.77
N ARG A 329 -18.61 -32.79 -29.99
CA ARG A 329 -19.41 -32.34 -31.10
C ARG A 329 -20.83 -32.72 -30.74
N ARG A 330 -21.69 -31.77 -30.40
CA ARG A 330 -23.12 -32.00 -30.46
C ARG A 330 -23.43 -32.40 -31.90
N PRO A 331 -24.21 -33.49 -32.15
CA PRO A 331 -24.71 -33.79 -33.47
C PRO A 331 -25.54 -32.56 -33.91
N ARG A 332 -25.25 -32.02 -35.05
CA ARG A 332 -26.15 -31.10 -35.72
C ARG A 332 -27.35 -31.96 -36.17
N ASP A 333 -28.47 -31.84 -35.48
CA ASP A 333 -29.74 -32.32 -35.99
C ASP A 333 -30.04 -31.57 -37.27
N ARG A 334 -30.37 -32.37 -38.30
CA ARG A 334 -30.75 -31.93 -39.65
C ARG A 334 -32.17 -31.36 -39.62
#